data_fc5c6865e65b4c48cb3053db4a4e317c
#
_entry.id   fc5c6865e65b4c48cb3053db4a4e317c
#
_cell.length_a   1.000
_cell.length_b   1.000
_cell.length_c   1.000
_cell.angle_alpha   90.00
_cell.angle_beta   90.00
_cell.angle_gamma   90.00
#
_symmetry.space_group_name_H-M   'P 1'
#
loop_
_entity.id
_entity.type
_entity.pdbx_description
1 polymer ?
#
loop_
_entity_poly.entity_id
_entity_poly.type
_entity_poly.pdbx_seq_one_letter_code
_entity_poly.pdbx_strand_id
1 'polypeptide(L)'
;MKRTAMRDGTLEPWLRELAPARITVLDRKTGARFTEPSYVAAEYETAETAGRDPATGGTRTFQRMTLRRYLAAGREALRYEGSPNVLVFSPFREGQVAQFDGAEFLVRDFLKRIRPGFQLAKPVLCLKVQERTTQVEERALIDLGTLSGGGKVFLFQEPLSVLEDAKHNFPGLSQAVIFDILPG
;
A
#
# COMPACT_ATOMS: atom_id res chain seq x y z
N MET A 1 13.65 -4.34 -7.77
CA MET A 1 14.59 -5.08 -6.88
C MET A 1 13.75 -5.75 -5.80
N LYS A 2 13.54 -7.08 -5.86
CA LYS A 2 12.72 -7.80 -4.86
C LYS A 2 13.51 -7.88 -3.56
N ARG A 3 13.09 -7.15 -2.52
CA ARG A 3 13.69 -7.27 -1.18
C ARG A 3 13.26 -8.59 -0.55
N THR A 4 14.23 -9.32 -0.03
CA THR A 4 14.02 -10.56 0.73
C THR A 4 13.45 -10.18 2.10
N ALA A 5 12.26 -10.69 2.44
CA ALA A 5 11.57 -10.41 3.70
C ALA A 5 12.09 -11.27 4.89
N MET A 6 13.06 -12.14 4.66
CA MET A 6 13.69 -12.98 5.71
C MET A 6 15.19 -12.99 5.56
N ARG A 7 15.88 -12.80 6.67
CA ARG A 7 17.31 -13.01 6.81
C ARG A 7 17.52 -14.02 7.94
N ASP A 8 18.29 -15.09 7.68
CA ASP A 8 18.63 -16.11 8.67
C ASP A 8 17.44 -16.83 9.35
N GLY A 9 16.32 -17.01 8.61
CA GLY A 9 15.12 -17.68 9.14
C GLY A 9 14.25 -16.82 10.06
N THR A 10 14.64 -15.57 10.32
CA THR A 10 13.84 -14.57 11.05
C THR A 10 13.22 -13.56 10.11
N LEU A 11 11.97 -13.18 10.37
CA LEU A 11 11.35 -12.03 9.72
C LEU A 11 12.25 -10.82 9.95
N GLU A 12 12.53 -10.09 8.87
CA GLU A 12 13.28 -8.83 8.98
C GLU A 12 12.62 -7.94 10.06
N PRO A 13 13.39 -7.40 11.01
CA PRO A 13 12.84 -6.63 12.14
C PRO A 13 11.92 -5.50 11.71
N TRP A 14 12.19 -4.87 10.55
CA TRP A 14 11.39 -3.77 10.01
C TRP A 14 9.94 -4.16 9.66
N LEU A 15 9.62 -5.46 9.48
CA LEU A 15 8.25 -5.93 9.28
C LEU A 15 7.45 -6.01 10.59
N ARG A 16 8.13 -6.14 11.73
CA ARG A 16 7.49 -6.26 13.05
C ARG A 16 7.28 -4.93 13.77
N GLU A 17 8.12 -3.94 13.50
CA GLU A 17 8.14 -2.67 14.24
C GLU A 17 7.23 -1.59 13.67
N LEU A 18 6.52 -1.88 12.59
CA LEU A 18 5.69 -0.86 11.94
C LEU A 18 4.31 -0.83 12.57
N ALA A 19 4.05 0.19 13.38
CA ALA A 19 2.68 0.60 13.61
C ALA A 19 2.01 0.82 12.23
N PRO A 20 0.84 0.21 11.97
CA PRO A 20 0.22 0.33 10.67
C PRO A 20 -0.19 1.77 10.44
N ALA A 21 0.15 2.32 9.30
CA ALA A 21 -0.43 3.56 8.86
C ALA A 21 -1.95 3.41 8.83
N ARG A 22 -2.67 4.45 9.19
CA ARG A 22 -4.13 4.50 9.04
C ARG A 22 -4.47 5.15 7.72
N ILE A 23 -5.30 4.50 6.92
CA ILE A 23 -5.74 5.04 5.64
C ILE A 23 -7.20 5.44 5.77
N THR A 24 -7.48 6.71 5.53
CA THR A 24 -8.84 7.22 5.40
C THR A 24 -9.18 7.35 3.92
N VAL A 25 -10.28 6.75 3.52
CA VAL A 25 -10.81 6.83 2.17
C VAL A 25 -12.12 7.59 2.20
N LEU A 26 -12.26 8.60 1.34
CA LEU A 26 -13.46 9.43 1.20
C LEU A 26 -13.87 9.49 -0.28
N ASP A 27 -15.09 9.08 -0.58
CA ASP A 27 -15.72 9.36 -1.88
C ASP A 27 -16.53 10.65 -1.79
N ARG A 28 -16.06 11.69 -2.48
CA ARG A 28 -16.70 13.00 -2.46
C ARG A 28 -18.11 13.00 -3.07
N LYS A 29 -18.38 12.14 -4.06
CA LYS A 29 -19.67 12.09 -4.73
C LYS A 29 -20.78 11.57 -3.81
N THR A 30 -20.48 10.51 -3.08
CA THR A 30 -21.45 9.83 -2.21
C THR A 30 -21.37 10.27 -0.75
N GLY A 31 -20.28 10.93 -0.35
CA GLY A 31 -19.96 11.21 1.06
C GLY A 31 -19.52 9.97 1.83
N ALA A 32 -19.44 8.80 1.19
CA ALA A 32 -19.00 7.57 1.84
C ALA A 32 -17.57 7.73 2.35
N ARG A 33 -17.35 7.29 3.60
CA ARG A 33 -16.04 7.40 4.27
C ARG A 33 -15.79 6.19 5.14
N PHE A 34 -14.56 5.69 5.14
CA PHE A 34 -14.07 4.76 6.14
C PHE A 34 -12.59 4.98 6.45
N THR A 35 -12.15 4.49 7.60
CA THR A 35 -10.75 4.53 8.02
C THR A 35 -10.35 3.15 8.50
N GLU A 36 -9.28 2.60 7.93
CA GLU A 36 -8.77 1.28 8.27
C GLU A 36 -7.23 1.27 8.40
N PRO A 37 -6.67 0.29 9.12
CA PRO A 37 -5.22 0.09 9.14
C PRO A 37 -4.72 -0.38 7.78
N SER A 38 -3.49 -0.04 7.43
CA SER A 38 -2.86 -0.37 6.16
C SER A 38 -2.31 -1.80 6.11
N TYR A 39 -2.97 -2.77 6.71
CA TYR A 39 -2.52 -4.16 6.67
C TYR A 39 -2.93 -4.87 5.38
N VAL A 40 -2.07 -5.78 4.94
CA VAL A 40 -2.38 -6.80 3.93
C VAL A 40 -2.00 -8.17 4.47
N ALA A 41 -2.78 -9.19 4.14
CA ALA A 41 -2.45 -10.58 4.35
C ALA A 41 -2.06 -11.21 3.02
N ALA A 42 -0.92 -11.90 2.97
CA ALA A 42 -0.43 -12.56 1.78
C ALA A 42 0.12 -13.96 2.08
N GLU A 43 -0.23 -14.92 1.24
CA GLU A 43 0.40 -16.23 1.25
C GLU A 43 1.84 -16.11 0.77
N TYR A 44 2.72 -16.89 1.40
CA TYR A 44 4.11 -16.98 1.01
C TYR A 44 4.59 -18.42 0.91
N GLU A 45 5.61 -18.62 0.09
CA GLU A 45 6.37 -19.85 0.02
C GLU A 45 7.81 -19.58 0.45
N THR A 46 8.39 -20.54 1.15
CA THR A 46 9.78 -20.51 1.52
C THR A 46 10.55 -21.53 0.68
N ALA A 47 11.58 -21.09 0.01
CA ALA A 47 12.48 -21.94 -0.75
C ALA A 47 13.90 -21.80 -0.21
N GLU A 48 14.61 -22.91 -0.06
CA GLU A 48 16.03 -22.90 0.23
C GLU A 48 16.82 -22.57 -1.05
N THR A 49 17.70 -21.61 -0.95
CA THR A 49 18.57 -21.20 -2.05
C THR A 49 20.02 -21.22 -1.55
N ALA A 50 20.88 -21.96 -2.22
CA ALA A 50 22.31 -21.90 -1.99
C ALA A 50 22.88 -20.61 -2.58
N GLY A 51 23.68 -19.91 -1.80
CA GLY A 51 24.38 -18.70 -2.23
C GLY A 51 25.79 -18.65 -1.65
N ARG A 52 26.64 -17.81 -2.25
CA ARG A 52 27.98 -17.59 -1.74
C ARG A 52 27.96 -16.64 -0.56
N ASP A 53 28.55 -17.02 0.54
CA ASP A 53 28.75 -16.15 1.69
C ASP A 53 29.81 -15.09 1.37
N PRO A 54 29.44 -13.79 1.37
CA PRO A 54 30.39 -12.74 1.04
C PRO A 54 31.53 -12.58 2.06
N ALA A 55 31.36 -13.06 3.31
CA ALA A 55 32.35 -12.96 4.36
C ALA A 55 33.37 -14.11 4.34
N THR A 56 32.93 -15.32 4.01
CA THR A 56 33.78 -16.52 4.08
C THR A 56 34.10 -17.10 2.70
N GLY A 57 33.42 -16.68 1.64
CA GLY A 57 33.52 -17.23 0.29
C GLY A 57 32.96 -18.64 0.13
N GLY A 58 32.45 -19.23 1.22
CA GLY A 58 31.83 -20.56 1.23
C GLY A 58 30.39 -20.55 0.70
N THR A 59 29.81 -21.77 0.56
CA THR A 59 28.38 -21.91 0.23
C THR A 59 27.54 -21.85 1.49
N ARG A 60 26.55 -20.97 1.52
CA ARG A 60 25.57 -20.87 2.62
C ARG A 60 24.17 -21.05 2.06
N THR A 61 23.33 -21.78 2.79
CA THR A 61 21.90 -21.91 2.46
C THR A 61 21.12 -20.75 3.06
N PHE A 62 20.35 -20.08 2.24
CA PHE A 62 19.46 -18.99 2.64
C PHE A 62 18.01 -19.41 2.40
N GLN A 63 17.14 -19.13 3.36
CA GLN A 63 15.71 -19.25 3.14
C GLN A 63 15.20 -17.99 2.44
N ARG A 64 14.59 -18.18 1.26
CA ARG A 64 13.98 -17.11 0.48
C ARG A 64 12.48 -17.21 0.59
N MET A 65 11.85 -16.16 1.15
CA MET A 65 10.41 -16.01 1.14
C MET A 65 9.95 -15.32 -0.14
N THR A 66 8.94 -15.87 -0.79
CA THR A 66 8.30 -15.28 -1.97
C THR A 66 6.80 -15.17 -1.72
N LEU A 67 6.26 -13.95 -1.78
CA LEU A 67 4.82 -13.72 -1.70
C LEU A 67 4.16 -14.27 -2.96
N ARG A 68 3.07 -15.00 -2.79
CA ARG A 68 2.34 -15.69 -3.86
C ARG A 68 1.03 -15.00 -4.19
N ARG A 69 0.21 -14.75 -3.20
CA ARG A 69 -1.14 -14.23 -3.37
C ARG A 69 -1.53 -13.36 -2.19
N TYR A 70 -2.15 -12.22 -2.46
CA TYR A 70 -2.80 -11.40 -1.44
C TYR A 70 -4.20 -11.94 -1.16
N LEU A 71 -4.57 -12.02 0.12
CA LEU A 71 -5.81 -12.61 0.61
C LEU A 71 -6.80 -11.56 1.07
N ALA A 72 -6.34 -10.57 1.82
CA ALA A 72 -7.18 -9.56 2.44
C ALA A 72 -6.42 -8.26 2.67
N ALA A 73 -7.18 -7.16 2.83
CA ALA A 73 -6.66 -5.82 3.10
C ALA A 73 -7.40 -5.15 4.26
N GLY A 74 -6.74 -4.20 4.92
CA GLY A 74 -7.29 -3.47 6.04
C GLY A 74 -7.46 -4.34 7.28
N ARG A 75 -8.52 -4.11 8.03
CA ARG A 75 -8.86 -4.88 9.24
C ARG A 75 -9.09 -6.36 8.96
N GLU A 76 -9.58 -6.69 7.79
CA GLU A 76 -9.82 -8.08 7.38
C GLU A 76 -8.52 -8.89 7.32
N ALA A 77 -7.40 -8.25 6.98
CA ALA A 77 -6.08 -8.90 6.97
C ALA A 77 -5.68 -9.46 8.34
N LEU A 78 -6.10 -8.82 9.44
CA LEU A 78 -5.78 -9.25 10.80
C LEU A 78 -6.37 -10.62 11.17
N ARG A 79 -7.43 -11.07 10.47
CA ARG A 79 -8.01 -12.40 10.69
C ARG A 79 -7.08 -13.54 10.29
N TYR A 80 -6.06 -13.23 9.50
CA TYR A 80 -5.05 -14.18 9.04
C TYR A 80 -3.80 -14.20 9.93
N GLU A 81 -3.77 -13.38 10.99
CA GLU A 81 -2.64 -13.35 11.92
C GLU A 81 -2.46 -14.72 12.58
N GLY A 82 -1.22 -15.24 12.53
CA GLY A 82 -0.90 -16.59 13.03
C GLY A 82 -1.32 -17.75 12.10
N SER A 83 -1.90 -17.49 10.93
CA SER A 83 -2.20 -18.54 9.95
C SER A 83 -0.93 -19.10 9.33
N PRO A 84 -0.85 -20.43 9.09
CA PRO A 84 0.32 -21.04 8.44
C PRO A 84 0.55 -20.46 7.05
N ASN A 85 1.81 -20.18 6.73
CA ASN A 85 2.23 -19.65 5.42
C ASN A 85 1.56 -18.34 4.99
N VAL A 86 1.02 -17.57 5.94
CA VAL A 86 0.44 -16.24 5.70
C VAL A 86 1.24 -15.20 6.48
N LEU A 87 1.63 -14.15 5.79
CA LEU A 87 2.26 -12.97 6.36
C LEU A 87 1.26 -11.82 6.39
N VAL A 88 1.07 -11.21 7.57
CA VAL A 88 0.30 -9.98 7.74
C VAL A 88 1.27 -8.83 7.98
N PHE A 89 1.22 -7.81 7.13
CA PHE A 89 2.16 -6.68 7.20
C PHE A 89 1.55 -5.40 6.62
N SER A 90 2.16 -4.25 6.96
CA SER A 90 1.84 -2.98 6.30
C SER A 90 2.72 -2.76 5.07
N PRO A 91 2.14 -2.50 3.88
CA PRO A 91 2.91 -2.16 2.70
C PRO A 91 3.42 -0.71 2.69
N PHE A 92 3.05 0.08 3.70
CA PHE A 92 3.52 1.45 3.88
C PHE A 92 4.42 1.57 5.11
N ARG A 93 5.40 2.45 5.02
CA ARG A 93 6.29 2.82 6.11
C ARG A 93 6.43 4.33 6.15
N GLU A 94 6.10 4.95 7.30
CA GLU A 94 6.21 6.40 7.49
C GLU A 94 5.52 7.20 6.36
N GLY A 95 4.35 6.72 5.90
CA GLY A 95 3.61 7.33 4.79
C GLY A 95 4.15 7.05 3.39
N GLN A 96 5.24 6.28 3.27
CA GLN A 96 5.86 5.91 2.00
C GLN A 96 5.50 4.49 1.57
N VAL A 97 5.58 4.21 0.27
CA VAL A 97 5.36 2.87 -0.27
C VAL A 97 6.61 2.01 -0.04
N ALA A 98 6.53 1.08 0.91
CA ALA A 98 7.60 0.15 1.23
C ALA A 98 7.53 -1.16 0.41
N GLN A 99 6.31 -1.62 0.11
CA GLN A 99 6.06 -2.82 -0.69
C GLN A 99 4.94 -2.51 -1.69
N PHE A 100 5.31 -2.36 -2.97
CA PHE A 100 4.44 -1.82 -4.01
C PHE A 100 3.23 -2.70 -4.31
N ASP A 101 3.43 -4.01 -4.52
CA ASP A 101 2.36 -4.94 -4.90
C ASP A 101 1.26 -5.03 -3.83
N GLY A 102 1.65 -5.02 -2.53
CA GLY A 102 0.71 -5.00 -1.41
C GLY A 102 -0.02 -3.67 -1.26
N ALA A 103 0.69 -2.56 -1.51
CA ALA A 103 0.06 -1.24 -1.53
C ALA A 103 -0.97 -1.14 -2.65
N GLU A 104 -0.64 -1.64 -3.85
CA GLU A 104 -1.56 -1.70 -4.99
C GLU A 104 -2.80 -2.56 -4.68
N PHE A 105 -2.58 -3.75 -4.11
CA PHE A 105 -3.68 -4.62 -3.70
C PHE A 105 -4.61 -3.93 -2.69
N LEU A 106 -4.04 -3.30 -1.67
CA LEU A 106 -4.79 -2.60 -0.62
C LEU A 106 -5.60 -1.42 -1.18
N VAL A 107 -4.98 -0.55 -1.97
CA VAL A 107 -5.67 0.62 -2.58
C VAL A 107 -6.77 0.14 -3.52
N ARG A 108 -6.52 -0.88 -4.32
CA ARG A 108 -7.53 -1.48 -5.22
C ARG A 108 -8.72 -2.07 -4.44
N ASP A 109 -8.47 -2.76 -3.33
CA ASP A 109 -9.52 -3.30 -2.47
C ASP A 109 -10.35 -2.17 -1.84
N PHE A 110 -9.71 -1.13 -1.33
CA PHE A 110 -10.39 0.02 -0.73
C PHE A 110 -11.22 0.78 -1.76
N LEU A 111 -10.73 0.94 -2.99
CA LEU A 111 -11.50 1.54 -4.08
C LEU A 111 -12.76 0.72 -4.39
N LYS A 112 -12.66 -0.61 -4.44
CA LYS A 112 -13.83 -1.47 -4.65
C LYS A 112 -14.86 -1.35 -3.53
N ARG A 113 -14.41 -1.21 -2.30
CA ARG A 113 -15.30 -1.08 -1.12
C ARG A 113 -16.02 0.26 -1.10
N ILE A 114 -15.34 1.36 -1.38
CA ILE A 114 -15.97 2.69 -1.35
C ILE A 114 -16.84 2.94 -2.58
N ARG A 115 -16.55 2.28 -3.69
CA ARG A 115 -17.30 2.39 -4.95
C ARG A 115 -17.66 1.00 -5.48
N PRO A 116 -18.62 0.32 -4.86
CA PRO A 116 -19.05 -1.01 -5.28
C PRO A 116 -19.74 -0.96 -6.65
N GLY A 117 -19.59 -2.02 -7.43
CA GLY A 117 -20.21 -2.19 -8.73
C GLY A 117 -19.35 -1.72 -9.91
N PHE A 118 -19.93 -1.87 -11.11
CA PHE A 118 -19.25 -1.51 -12.34
C PHE A 118 -19.24 0.01 -12.53
N GLN A 119 -18.05 0.57 -12.77
CA GLN A 119 -17.84 2.00 -12.97
C GLN A 119 -17.39 2.25 -14.41
N LEU A 120 -18.21 2.99 -15.20
CA LEU A 120 -17.85 3.39 -16.55
C LEU A 120 -16.66 4.34 -16.61
N ALA A 121 -16.54 5.22 -15.61
CA ALA A 121 -15.45 6.18 -15.52
C ALA A 121 -14.53 5.84 -14.33
N LYS A 122 -13.22 5.83 -14.58
CA LYS A 122 -12.22 5.71 -13.53
C LYS A 122 -12.25 6.93 -12.61
N PRO A 123 -12.13 6.76 -11.29
CA PRO A 123 -12.11 7.87 -10.34
C PRO A 123 -10.85 8.72 -10.49
N VAL A 124 -10.96 9.99 -10.17
CA VAL A 124 -9.80 10.83 -9.85
C VAL A 124 -9.38 10.50 -8.44
N LEU A 125 -8.11 10.17 -8.24
CA LEU A 125 -7.52 9.90 -6.94
C LEU A 125 -6.72 11.09 -6.45
N CYS A 126 -6.92 11.44 -5.20
CA CYS A 126 -6.14 12.45 -4.50
C CYS A 126 -5.40 11.76 -3.36
N LEU A 127 -4.07 11.73 -3.44
CA LEU A 127 -3.21 11.08 -2.45
C LEU A 127 -2.48 12.15 -1.65
N LYS A 128 -2.53 12.05 -0.32
CA LYS A 128 -1.74 12.90 0.56
C LYS A 128 -0.28 12.47 0.52
N VAL A 129 0.61 13.43 0.43
CA VAL A 129 2.06 13.26 0.58
C VAL A 129 2.59 14.09 1.73
N GLN A 130 3.74 13.68 2.27
CA GLN A 130 4.45 14.45 3.29
C GLN A 130 5.25 15.60 2.64
N GLU A 131 5.53 16.66 3.41
CA GLU A 131 6.29 17.82 2.93
C GLU A 131 7.68 17.48 2.36
N ARG A 132 8.28 16.39 2.84
CA ARG A 132 9.64 15.96 2.43
C ARG A 132 9.62 14.75 1.49
N THR A 133 8.52 14.54 0.78
CA THR A 133 8.42 13.46 -0.21
C THR A 133 9.35 13.74 -1.39
N THR A 134 10.18 12.77 -1.75
CA THR A 134 11.08 12.86 -2.89
C THR A 134 10.36 12.64 -4.21
N GLN A 135 10.92 13.10 -5.34
CA GLN A 135 10.34 12.87 -6.68
C GLN A 135 10.15 11.38 -6.99
N VAL A 136 11.03 10.51 -6.49
CA VAL A 136 10.90 9.04 -6.67
C VAL A 136 9.70 8.50 -5.92
N GLU A 137 9.47 8.96 -4.70
CA GLU A 137 8.32 8.57 -3.88
C GLU A 137 7.01 9.12 -4.46
N GLU A 138 7.02 10.37 -4.93
CA GLU A 138 5.87 10.96 -5.64
C GLU A 138 5.51 10.12 -6.87
N ARG A 139 6.51 9.74 -7.67
CA ARG A 139 6.29 8.88 -8.82
C ARG A 139 5.72 7.53 -8.43
N ALA A 140 6.22 6.91 -7.37
CA ALA A 140 5.71 5.64 -6.87
C ALA A 140 4.23 5.75 -6.44
N LEU A 141 3.83 6.86 -5.82
CA LEU A 141 2.44 7.10 -5.43
C LEU A 141 1.52 7.34 -6.64
N ILE A 142 1.99 8.07 -7.66
CA ILE A 142 1.23 8.26 -8.91
C ILE A 142 1.03 6.92 -9.62
N ASP A 143 2.08 6.12 -9.74
CA ASP A 143 2.02 4.80 -10.34
C ASP A 143 1.11 3.86 -9.53
N LEU A 144 1.19 3.90 -8.19
CA LEU A 144 0.30 3.17 -7.29
C LEU A 144 -1.17 3.51 -7.55
N GLY A 145 -1.53 4.79 -7.54
CA GLY A 145 -2.90 5.22 -7.76
C GLY A 145 -3.43 4.82 -9.14
N THR A 146 -2.59 4.97 -10.17
CA THR A 146 -2.94 4.63 -11.56
C THR A 146 -3.16 3.13 -11.74
N LEU A 147 -2.25 2.28 -11.24
CA LEU A 147 -2.33 0.83 -11.33
C LEU A 147 -3.44 0.24 -10.46
N SER A 148 -3.76 0.90 -9.35
CA SER A 148 -4.91 0.50 -8.51
C SER A 148 -6.27 0.76 -9.12
N GLY A 149 -6.35 1.51 -10.24
CA GLY A 149 -7.59 1.76 -10.97
C GLY A 149 -8.01 3.22 -11.04
N GLY A 150 -7.16 4.16 -10.61
CA GLY A 150 -7.36 5.59 -10.79
C GLY A 150 -7.30 6.01 -12.27
N GLY A 151 -8.10 7.00 -12.66
CA GLY A 151 -8.04 7.60 -13.98
C GLY A 151 -7.05 8.75 -14.05
N LYS A 152 -7.05 9.59 -13.03
CA LYS A 152 -6.04 10.62 -12.78
C LYS A 152 -5.63 10.57 -11.33
N VAL A 153 -4.38 10.88 -11.05
CA VAL A 153 -3.83 10.89 -9.69
C VAL A 153 -3.23 12.24 -9.41
N PHE A 154 -3.64 12.86 -8.32
CA PHE A 154 -3.09 14.11 -7.81
C PHE A 154 -2.46 13.88 -6.44
N LEU A 155 -1.33 14.51 -6.21
CA LEU A 155 -0.61 14.47 -4.93
C LEU A 155 -0.79 15.82 -4.22
N PHE A 156 -1.00 15.76 -2.91
CA PHE A 156 -1.25 16.94 -2.09
C PHE A 156 -0.57 16.85 -0.74
N GLN A 157 -0.04 17.96 -0.26
CA GLN A 157 0.65 18.02 1.03
C GLN A 157 -0.31 18.11 2.23
N GLU A 158 -1.52 18.66 2.02
CA GLU A 158 -2.55 18.72 3.07
C GLU A 158 -3.95 18.38 2.54
N PRO A 159 -4.70 17.48 3.24
CA PRO A 159 -5.96 16.95 2.70
C PRO A 159 -7.12 17.95 2.65
N LEU A 160 -7.17 18.96 3.54
CA LEU A 160 -8.31 19.87 3.63
C LEU A 160 -8.23 21.04 2.65
N SER A 161 -7.05 21.58 2.39
CA SER A 161 -6.83 22.56 1.32
C SER A 161 -7.09 21.98 -0.07
N VAL A 162 -6.86 20.69 -0.23
CA VAL A 162 -7.10 19.92 -1.46
C VAL A 162 -8.55 19.96 -1.92
N LEU A 163 -9.51 19.88 -1.00
CA LEU A 163 -10.93 19.90 -1.36
C LEU A 163 -11.36 21.28 -1.87
N GLU A 164 -10.80 22.34 -1.31
CA GLU A 164 -11.07 23.72 -1.75
C GLU A 164 -10.32 24.03 -3.06
N ASP A 165 -9.05 23.67 -3.18
CA ASP A 165 -8.26 23.86 -4.39
C ASP A 165 -8.74 22.98 -5.55
N ALA A 166 -9.14 21.75 -5.29
CA ALA A 166 -9.72 20.89 -6.34
C ALA A 166 -11.03 21.45 -6.87
N LYS A 167 -11.86 22.09 -6.05
CA LYS A 167 -13.06 22.80 -6.53
C LYS A 167 -12.71 23.99 -7.41
N HIS A 168 -11.67 24.73 -7.05
CA HIS A 168 -11.26 25.94 -7.74
C HIS A 168 -10.54 25.64 -9.05
N ASN A 169 -9.62 24.68 -9.05
CA ASN A 169 -8.77 24.35 -10.20
C ASN A 169 -9.41 23.38 -11.21
N PHE A 170 -10.46 22.65 -10.80
CA PHE A 170 -11.15 21.67 -11.62
C PHE A 170 -12.67 21.81 -11.53
N PRO A 171 -13.25 22.85 -12.15
CA PRO A 171 -14.68 23.14 -12.04
C PRO A 171 -15.60 22.04 -12.60
N GLY A 172 -15.05 21.07 -13.33
CA GLY A 172 -15.79 19.90 -13.84
C GLY A 172 -15.57 18.61 -13.01
N LEU A 173 -14.91 18.68 -11.86
CA LEU A 173 -14.60 17.51 -11.03
C LEU A 173 -15.87 16.98 -10.33
N SER A 174 -16.55 16.03 -10.96
CA SER A 174 -17.78 15.43 -10.42
C SER A 174 -17.51 14.25 -9.48
N GLN A 175 -16.33 13.63 -9.54
CA GLN A 175 -15.98 12.43 -8.79
C GLN A 175 -14.50 12.42 -8.39
N ALA A 176 -14.23 12.37 -7.09
CA ALA A 176 -12.89 12.18 -6.53
C ALA A 176 -12.92 11.22 -5.34
N VAL A 177 -11.90 10.39 -5.21
CA VAL A 177 -11.64 9.58 -4.02
C VAL A 177 -10.33 10.04 -3.42
N ILE A 178 -10.36 10.34 -2.12
CA ILE A 178 -9.20 10.83 -1.37
C ILE A 178 -8.68 9.71 -0.50
N PHE A 179 -7.38 9.45 -0.62
CA PHE A 179 -6.64 8.57 0.26
C PHE A 179 -5.73 9.42 1.13
N ASP A 180 -5.97 9.40 2.43
CA ASP A 180 -5.11 9.98 3.43
C ASP A 180 -4.34 8.86 4.13
N ILE A 181 -3.03 8.78 3.86
CA ILE A 181 -2.13 7.77 4.43
C ILE A 181 -1.40 8.43 5.58
N LEU A 182 -1.88 8.20 6.78
CA LEU A 182 -1.29 8.74 8.00
C LEU A 182 -0.12 7.87 8.45
N PRO A 183 0.99 8.48 8.90
CA PRO A 183 2.05 7.73 9.57
C PRO A 183 1.48 7.02 10.80
N GLY A 184 1.96 5.80 11.04
CA GLY A 184 1.61 5.01 12.22
C GLY A 184 2.37 5.47 13.47
#